data_5e9f6d59fe93b058f080c4b35aa01e64
#
_entry.id   5e9f6d59fe93b058f080c4b35aa01e64
#
_cell.length_a   1.000
_cell.length_b   1.000
_cell.length_c   1.000
_cell.angle_alpha   90.00
_cell.angle_beta   90.00
_cell.angle_gamma   90.00
#
_symmetry.space_group_name_H-M   'P 1'
#
loop_
_entity.id
_entity.type
_entity.pdbx_description
1 polymer ?
#
loop_
_entity_poly.entity_id
_entity_poly.type
_entity_poly.pdbx_seq_one_letter_code
_entity_poly.pdbx_strand_id
1 'polypeptide(L)'
;MSRVAIIGAGMAGIACARRLAEAGHAPVLLDKGRGIGGRVATRRAAGLHFDHGAQYVSAKSAEFEALMDGLIDSGAAADWQDGAERRHIVGAPGMSAIPKALAADLDVRQGVQVSQVAQVDGGWRLTWDGGGMEAAHVVLTVPAPQVAGLIGADHDLVRQIGHVRLAPCLTLMAAITGPAPFASRRDPDGALASIIADSSKPGRPEAEATAWTAQASPEFSTQYLEDSPERMVELMLPLLLDALGAAPDRVSHAAAHRWRYARVTQALEAPFAKTPDGTLYLGGDWCIGARIEAAWQSGSAIAEDLLERLT
;
A
#
# COMPACT_ATOMS: atom_id res chain seq x y z
N MET A 1 -6.49 -5.56 -30.18
CA MET A 1 -6.29 -6.07 -28.81
C MET A 1 -7.09 -5.19 -27.86
N SER A 2 -7.92 -5.79 -27.03
CA SER A 2 -8.71 -5.04 -26.04
C SER A 2 -7.78 -4.39 -25.03
N ARG A 3 -7.87 -3.06 -24.85
CA ARG A 3 -7.05 -2.31 -23.92
C ARG A 3 -7.56 -2.51 -22.50
N VAL A 4 -6.70 -2.90 -21.55
CA VAL A 4 -7.02 -2.98 -20.13
C VAL A 4 -6.37 -1.79 -19.43
N ALA A 5 -7.16 -0.99 -18.70
CA ALA A 5 -6.68 0.09 -17.83
C ALA A 5 -6.84 -0.27 -16.37
N ILE A 6 -5.81 -0.09 -15.56
CA ILE A 6 -5.78 -0.38 -14.13
C ILE A 6 -5.55 0.92 -13.37
N ILE A 7 -6.46 1.30 -12.47
CA ILE A 7 -6.34 2.50 -11.65
C ILE A 7 -5.82 2.11 -10.27
N GLY A 8 -4.59 2.54 -9.98
CA GLY A 8 -3.83 2.24 -8.78
C GLY A 8 -2.64 1.31 -9.06
N ALA A 9 -1.42 1.80 -8.81
CA ALA A 9 -0.18 1.02 -8.86
C ALA A 9 0.25 0.54 -7.46
N GLY A 10 -0.72 0.11 -6.64
CA GLY A 10 -0.52 -0.67 -5.43
C GLY A 10 -0.31 -2.15 -5.75
N MET A 11 -0.09 -2.97 -4.72
CA MET A 11 0.19 -4.41 -4.90
C MET A 11 -0.89 -5.16 -5.70
N ALA A 12 -2.18 -4.81 -5.55
CA ALA A 12 -3.25 -5.43 -6.33
C ALA A 12 -3.19 -5.06 -7.82
N GLY A 13 -3.01 -3.78 -8.14
CA GLY A 13 -2.90 -3.34 -9.53
C GLY A 13 -1.65 -3.93 -10.22
N ILE A 14 -0.53 -3.97 -9.51
CA ILE A 14 0.73 -4.57 -10.00
C ILE A 14 0.55 -6.08 -10.24
N ALA A 15 -0.05 -6.81 -9.29
CA ALA A 15 -0.31 -8.25 -9.45
C ALA A 15 -1.19 -8.55 -10.68
N CYS A 16 -2.27 -7.78 -10.84
CA CYS A 16 -3.16 -7.89 -12.00
C CYS A 16 -2.41 -7.61 -13.31
N ALA A 17 -1.66 -6.51 -13.37
CA ALA A 17 -0.92 -6.13 -14.56
C ALA A 17 0.16 -7.15 -14.94
N ARG A 18 0.91 -7.68 -13.97
CA ARG A 18 1.93 -8.70 -14.21
C ARG A 18 1.35 -9.96 -14.82
N ARG A 19 0.26 -10.51 -14.24
CA ARG A 19 -0.41 -11.70 -14.76
C ARG A 19 -0.90 -11.49 -16.20
N LEU A 20 -1.48 -10.32 -16.49
CA LEU A 20 -1.91 -9.97 -17.85
C LEU A 20 -0.72 -9.85 -18.80
N ALA A 21 0.39 -9.24 -18.37
CA ALA A 21 1.59 -9.10 -19.18
C ALA A 21 2.26 -10.46 -19.45
N GLU A 22 2.34 -11.35 -18.48
CA GLU A 22 2.84 -12.72 -18.60
C GLU A 22 2.01 -13.54 -19.61
N ALA A 23 0.72 -13.23 -19.78
CA ALA A 23 -0.16 -13.80 -20.79
C ALA A 23 -0.13 -13.06 -22.14
N GLY A 24 0.78 -12.10 -22.33
CA GLY A 24 0.99 -11.39 -23.61
C GLY A 24 0.09 -10.17 -23.85
N HIS A 25 -0.65 -9.70 -22.82
CA HIS A 25 -1.41 -8.47 -22.88
C HIS A 25 -0.56 -7.27 -22.45
N ALA A 26 -0.97 -6.05 -22.83
CA ALA A 26 -0.29 -4.80 -22.48
C ALA A 26 -1.21 -3.88 -21.66
N PRO A 27 -1.42 -4.17 -20.37
CA PRO A 27 -2.22 -3.31 -19.51
C PRO A 27 -1.48 -1.99 -19.21
N VAL A 28 -2.25 -0.92 -18.96
CA VAL A 28 -1.71 0.39 -18.55
C VAL A 28 -2.16 0.65 -17.12
N LEU A 29 -1.20 0.92 -16.21
CA LEU A 29 -1.51 1.34 -14.86
C LEU A 29 -1.48 2.87 -14.76
N LEU A 30 -2.50 3.45 -14.15
CA LEU A 30 -2.62 4.88 -13.87
C LEU A 30 -2.59 5.08 -12.35
N ASP A 31 -1.65 5.85 -11.83
CA ASP A 31 -1.55 6.13 -10.39
C ASP A 31 -1.39 7.63 -10.12
N LYS A 32 -2.17 8.14 -9.15
CA LYS A 32 -2.10 9.54 -8.72
C LYS A 32 -0.81 9.88 -7.98
N GLY A 33 -0.15 8.88 -7.40
CA GLY A 33 1.08 9.05 -6.63
C GLY A 33 2.28 9.31 -7.53
N ARG A 34 3.31 9.92 -6.94
CA ARG A 34 4.63 10.11 -7.57
C ARG A 34 5.53 8.88 -7.38
N GLY A 35 5.04 7.83 -6.73
CA GLY A 35 5.76 6.59 -6.44
C GLY A 35 4.85 5.37 -6.57
N ILE A 36 5.44 4.25 -6.98
CA ILE A 36 4.79 2.96 -7.11
C ILE A 36 4.67 2.27 -5.74
N GLY A 37 3.60 1.50 -5.52
CA GLY A 37 3.44 0.63 -4.36
C GLY A 37 2.30 1.01 -3.40
N GLY A 38 1.73 2.21 -3.53
CA GLY A 38 0.64 2.68 -2.67
C GLY A 38 1.04 2.65 -1.19
N ARG A 39 0.39 1.80 -0.38
CA ARG A 39 0.69 1.64 1.06
C ARG A 39 1.98 0.85 1.36
N VAL A 40 2.62 0.25 0.39
CA VAL A 40 3.98 -0.32 0.52
C VAL A 40 4.98 0.77 0.15
N ALA A 41 5.20 1.70 1.06
CA ALA A 41 5.85 2.97 0.77
C ALA A 41 6.99 3.27 1.75
N THR A 42 8.08 3.80 1.20
CA THR A 42 9.24 4.29 1.95
C THR A 42 9.44 5.77 1.66
N ARG A 43 9.57 6.59 2.70
CA ARG A 43 9.97 7.99 2.62
C ARG A 43 11.46 8.11 2.90
N ARG A 44 12.15 8.92 2.10
CA ARG A 44 13.54 9.29 2.33
C ARG A 44 13.59 10.71 2.89
N ALA A 45 14.19 10.87 4.07
CA ALA A 45 14.35 12.17 4.72
C ALA A 45 15.58 12.11 5.66
N ALA A 46 16.28 13.22 5.84
CA ALA A 46 17.46 13.33 6.72
C ALA A 46 18.51 12.23 6.49
N GLY A 47 18.71 11.81 5.24
CA GLY A 47 19.66 10.71 4.91
C GLY A 47 19.18 9.30 5.29
N LEU A 48 17.98 9.16 5.83
CA LEU A 48 17.41 7.91 6.32
C LEU A 48 16.22 7.44 5.49
N HIS A 49 15.84 6.16 5.68
CA HIS A 49 14.67 5.55 5.06
C HIS A 49 13.65 5.21 6.12
N PHE A 50 12.40 5.63 5.92
CA PHE A 50 11.26 5.40 6.80
C PHE A 50 10.17 4.63 6.03
N ASP A 51 9.88 3.41 6.44
CA ASP A 51 8.77 2.63 5.88
C ASP A 51 7.46 3.06 6.56
N HIS A 52 6.88 4.16 6.06
CA HIS A 52 5.74 4.80 6.72
C HIS A 52 4.38 4.16 6.42
N GLY A 53 4.34 3.13 5.58
CA GLY A 53 3.18 2.29 5.31
C GLY A 53 3.31 0.91 5.93
N ALA A 54 3.26 -0.14 5.09
CA ALA A 54 3.50 -1.51 5.52
C ALA A 54 4.95 -1.68 6.00
N GLN A 55 5.12 -2.35 7.14
CA GLN A 55 6.41 -2.47 7.81
C GLN A 55 7.23 -3.67 7.32
N TYR A 56 6.55 -4.74 6.92
CA TYR A 56 7.11 -5.98 6.41
C TYR A 56 6.03 -6.79 5.70
N VAL A 57 6.47 -7.86 5.06
CA VAL A 57 5.65 -8.93 4.51
C VAL A 57 5.75 -10.15 5.41
N SER A 58 4.62 -10.82 5.65
CA SER A 58 4.56 -12.16 6.23
C SER A 58 3.72 -13.02 5.29
N ALA A 59 4.38 -13.82 4.46
CA ALA A 59 3.73 -14.70 3.50
C ALA A 59 2.96 -15.83 4.20
N LYS A 60 1.84 -16.26 3.61
CA LYS A 60 1.02 -17.36 4.11
C LYS A 60 0.81 -18.45 3.08
N SER A 61 0.71 -18.10 1.80
CA SER A 61 0.59 -19.08 0.71
C SER A 61 1.97 -19.39 0.13
N ALA A 62 2.16 -20.63 -0.32
CA ALA A 62 3.41 -21.06 -0.94
C ALA A 62 3.73 -20.25 -2.21
N GLU A 63 2.72 -19.85 -2.98
CA GLU A 63 2.91 -19.06 -4.20
C GLU A 63 3.44 -17.66 -3.87
N PHE A 64 2.88 -17.00 -2.86
CA PHE A 64 3.35 -15.68 -2.44
C PHE A 64 4.70 -15.75 -1.73
N GLU A 65 5.00 -16.83 -1.01
CA GLU A 65 6.31 -17.10 -0.44
C GLU A 65 7.37 -17.23 -1.53
N ALA A 66 7.11 -18.05 -2.57
CA ALA A 66 8.00 -18.19 -3.71
C ALA A 66 8.24 -16.86 -4.45
N LEU A 67 7.20 -16.01 -4.58
CA LEU A 67 7.35 -14.67 -5.13
C LEU A 67 8.31 -13.81 -4.28
N MET A 68 8.19 -13.86 -2.96
CA MET A 68 9.07 -13.13 -2.05
C MET A 68 10.51 -13.67 -2.08
N ASP A 69 10.70 -14.98 -2.15
CA ASP A 69 12.02 -15.60 -2.30
C ASP A 69 12.71 -15.16 -3.59
N GLY A 70 12.00 -15.10 -4.72
CA GLY A 70 12.54 -14.53 -5.95
C GLY A 70 12.95 -13.06 -5.84
N LEU A 71 12.24 -12.26 -5.02
CA LEU A 71 12.64 -10.88 -4.74
C LEU A 71 13.84 -10.79 -3.81
N ILE A 72 14.04 -11.75 -2.90
CA ILE A 72 15.24 -11.86 -2.07
C ILE A 72 16.44 -12.22 -2.96
N ASP A 73 16.30 -13.21 -3.83
CA ASP A 73 17.36 -13.65 -4.76
C ASP A 73 17.80 -12.50 -5.70
N SER A 74 16.87 -11.63 -6.10
CA SER A 74 17.17 -10.45 -6.91
C SER A 74 17.70 -9.24 -6.11
N GLY A 75 17.75 -9.32 -4.78
CA GLY A 75 18.18 -8.23 -3.90
C GLY A 75 17.15 -7.12 -3.68
N ALA A 76 15.91 -7.28 -4.17
CA ALA A 76 14.84 -6.30 -3.95
C ALA A 76 14.14 -6.47 -2.59
N ALA A 77 14.35 -7.59 -1.91
CA ALA A 77 13.86 -7.88 -0.58
C ALA A 77 14.94 -8.59 0.27
N ALA A 78 14.71 -8.72 1.56
CA ALA A 78 15.58 -9.47 2.47
C ALA A 78 14.78 -9.96 3.69
N ASP A 79 15.24 -11.05 4.32
CA ASP A 79 14.74 -11.49 5.61
C ASP A 79 15.14 -10.50 6.71
N TRP A 80 14.19 -10.14 7.56
CA TRP A 80 14.44 -9.25 8.70
C TRP A 80 14.35 -10.02 10.01
N GLN A 81 15.46 -10.00 10.74
CA GLN A 81 15.61 -10.63 12.05
C GLN A 81 15.20 -9.66 13.16
N ASP A 82 13.89 -9.50 13.37
CA ASP A 82 13.34 -8.59 14.40
C ASP A 82 12.99 -9.29 15.72
N GLY A 83 13.35 -10.59 15.84
CA GLY A 83 13.05 -11.42 17.00
C GLY A 83 11.64 -12.02 17.00
N ALA A 84 10.85 -11.83 15.94
CA ALA A 84 9.54 -12.45 15.81
C ALA A 84 9.65 -13.97 15.52
N GLU A 85 8.67 -14.74 15.97
CA GLU A 85 8.58 -16.19 15.66
C GLU A 85 8.30 -16.45 14.16
N ARG A 86 7.63 -15.52 13.50
CA ARG A 86 7.29 -15.64 12.08
C ARG A 86 8.32 -14.92 11.23
N ARG A 87 8.58 -15.49 10.05
CA ARG A 87 9.42 -14.88 9.04
C ARG A 87 8.84 -13.52 8.62
N HIS A 88 9.64 -12.47 8.76
CA HIS A 88 9.35 -11.14 8.25
C HIS A 88 10.30 -10.82 7.10
N ILE A 89 9.73 -10.42 5.96
CA ILE A 89 10.46 -10.03 4.75
C ILE A 89 10.27 -8.53 4.54
N VAL A 90 11.34 -7.81 4.29
CA VAL A 90 11.32 -6.36 4.04
C VAL A 90 11.90 -6.05 2.67
N GLY A 91 11.45 -4.96 2.06
CA GLY A 91 12.08 -4.43 0.85
C GLY A 91 13.47 -3.85 1.17
N ALA A 92 14.43 -4.04 0.28
CA ALA A 92 15.79 -3.49 0.36
C ALA A 92 16.05 -2.57 -0.86
N PRO A 93 16.42 -1.31 -0.64
CA PRO A 93 16.74 -0.59 0.61
C PRO A 93 15.53 0.03 1.35
N GLY A 94 14.32 -0.33 1.07
CA GLY A 94 13.07 0.12 1.71
C GLY A 94 11.89 -0.66 1.18
N MET A 95 10.77 -0.70 1.92
CA MET A 95 9.59 -1.48 1.53
C MET A 95 9.10 -1.19 0.10
N SER A 96 9.28 0.04 -0.39
CA SER A 96 8.95 0.42 -1.77
C SER A 96 9.79 -0.30 -2.85
N ALA A 97 10.86 -1.01 -2.49
CA ALA A 97 11.66 -1.79 -3.45
C ALA A 97 10.85 -3.00 -3.99
N ILE A 98 10.05 -3.64 -3.14
CA ILE A 98 9.19 -4.77 -3.51
C ILE A 98 8.26 -4.40 -4.68
N PRO A 99 7.32 -3.44 -4.54
CA PRO A 99 6.43 -3.10 -5.65
C PRO A 99 7.15 -2.53 -6.87
N LYS A 100 8.29 -1.85 -6.69
CA LYS A 100 9.08 -1.34 -7.83
C LYS A 100 9.71 -2.46 -8.64
N ALA A 101 10.28 -3.48 -7.99
CA ALA A 101 10.83 -4.64 -8.68
C ALA A 101 9.72 -5.41 -9.41
N LEU A 102 8.56 -5.58 -8.79
CA LEU A 102 7.41 -6.24 -9.42
C LEU A 102 6.81 -5.45 -10.60
N ALA A 103 7.02 -4.15 -10.67
CA ALA A 103 6.47 -3.28 -11.72
C ALA A 103 7.51 -2.86 -12.77
N ALA A 104 8.72 -3.42 -12.77
CA ALA A 104 9.84 -2.94 -13.58
C ALA A 104 9.52 -2.88 -15.09
N ASP A 105 8.80 -3.87 -15.61
CA ASP A 105 8.48 -4.01 -17.04
C ASP A 105 7.04 -3.63 -17.39
N LEU A 106 6.33 -2.92 -16.49
CA LEU A 106 4.94 -2.52 -16.69
C LEU A 106 4.82 -1.06 -17.14
N ASP A 107 3.82 -0.73 -17.98
CA ASP A 107 3.48 0.67 -18.32
C ASP A 107 2.75 1.31 -17.12
N VAL A 108 3.51 1.95 -16.23
CA VAL A 108 3.00 2.65 -15.05
C VAL A 108 3.11 4.16 -15.24
N ARG A 109 1.97 4.83 -15.39
CA ARG A 109 1.86 6.29 -15.52
C ARG A 109 1.56 6.92 -14.18
N GLN A 110 2.58 7.49 -13.57
CA GLN A 110 2.53 8.16 -12.27
C GLN A 110 2.05 9.61 -12.41
N GLY A 111 1.48 10.17 -11.34
CA GLY A 111 0.94 11.53 -11.33
C GLY A 111 -0.37 11.68 -12.10
N VAL A 112 -0.99 10.57 -12.52
CA VAL A 112 -2.26 10.56 -13.25
C VAL A 112 -3.40 10.29 -12.27
N GLN A 113 -4.07 11.35 -11.82
CA GLN A 113 -5.24 11.24 -10.95
C GLN A 113 -6.51 11.13 -11.78
N VAL A 114 -6.93 9.89 -12.08
CA VAL A 114 -8.23 9.67 -12.72
C VAL A 114 -9.33 10.23 -11.82
N SER A 115 -10.17 11.09 -12.37
CA SER A 115 -11.29 11.75 -11.68
C SER A 115 -12.64 11.10 -11.99
N GLN A 116 -12.77 10.43 -13.13
CA GLN A 116 -14.01 9.79 -13.56
C GLN A 116 -13.73 8.56 -14.43
N VAL A 117 -14.57 7.55 -14.27
CA VAL A 117 -14.67 6.36 -15.13
C VAL A 117 -16.14 6.24 -15.53
N ALA A 118 -16.43 6.47 -16.81
CA ALA A 118 -17.78 6.46 -17.35
C ALA A 118 -17.91 5.40 -18.44
N GLN A 119 -19.04 4.69 -18.45
CA GLN A 119 -19.35 3.74 -19.51
C GLN A 119 -19.60 4.49 -20.82
N VAL A 120 -19.07 3.96 -21.91
CA VAL A 120 -19.25 4.44 -23.28
C VAL A 120 -19.52 3.26 -24.20
N ASP A 121 -19.86 3.52 -25.46
CA ASP A 121 -20.04 2.45 -26.45
C ASP A 121 -18.72 1.66 -26.60
N GLY A 122 -18.79 0.36 -26.33
CA GLY A 122 -17.66 -0.56 -26.45
C GLY A 122 -16.66 -0.55 -25.29
N GLY A 123 -16.96 0.09 -24.16
CA GLY A 123 -16.09 0.06 -22.99
C GLY A 123 -16.24 1.22 -22.03
N TRP A 124 -15.11 1.79 -21.60
CA TRP A 124 -15.03 2.78 -20.54
C TRP A 124 -14.14 3.95 -20.94
N ARG A 125 -14.56 5.16 -20.61
CA ARG A 125 -13.75 6.37 -20.72
C ARG A 125 -13.24 6.77 -19.34
N LEU A 126 -11.91 6.91 -19.22
CA LEU A 126 -11.21 7.40 -18.06
C LEU A 126 -10.83 8.85 -18.31
N THR A 127 -11.09 9.74 -17.35
CA THR A 127 -10.81 11.17 -17.45
C THR A 127 -9.93 11.62 -16.28
N TRP A 128 -8.97 12.49 -16.56
CA TRP A 128 -8.13 13.18 -15.54
C TRP A 128 -7.82 14.60 -16.04
N ASP A 129 -7.24 15.40 -15.16
CA ASP A 129 -6.83 16.75 -15.55
C ASP A 129 -5.84 16.72 -16.73
N GLY A 130 -6.17 17.44 -17.79
CA GLY A 130 -5.36 17.52 -19.01
C GLY A 130 -5.37 16.27 -19.90
N GLY A 131 -6.23 15.25 -19.64
CA GLY A 131 -6.25 14.07 -20.49
C GLY A 131 -7.35 13.05 -20.22
N GLY A 132 -7.28 11.97 -20.97
CA GLY A 132 -8.19 10.83 -20.86
C GLY A 132 -7.77 9.68 -21.75
N MET A 133 -8.39 8.54 -21.58
CA MET A 133 -8.24 7.38 -22.45
C MET A 133 -9.50 6.52 -22.45
N GLU A 134 -9.64 5.69 -23.47
CA GLU A 134 -10.65 4.65 -23.52
C GLU A 134 -10.03 3.26 -23.36
N ALA A 135 -10.76 2.37 -22.70
CA ALA A 135 -10.36 1.00 -22.45
C ALA A 135 -11.59 0.08 -22.53
N ALA A 136 -11.42 -1.12 -23.07
CA ALA A 136 -12.48 -2.13 -23.09
C ALA A 136 -12.74 -2.69 -21.70
N HIS A 137 -11.70 -2.82 -20.87
CA HIS A 137 -11.79 -3.30 -19.51
C HIS A 137 -11.09 -2.34 -18.53
N VAL A 138 -11.68 -2.14 -17.36
CA VAL A 138 -11.13 -1.29 -16.31
C VAL A 138 -11.06 -2.06 -14.99
N VAL A 139 -9.93 -1.91 -14.30
CA VAL A 139 -9.70 -2.47 -12.96
C VAL A 139 -9.44 -1.32 -11.99
N LEU A 140 -10.28 -1.16 -10.97
CA LEU A 140 -10.08 -0.17 -9.91
C LEU A 140 -9.47 -0.86 -8.69
N THR A 141 -8.21 -0.53 -8.35
CA THR A 141 -7.53 -1.04 -7.16
C THR A 141 -7.32 0.03 -6.09
N VAL A 142 -8.18 1.05 -6.12
CA VAL A 142 -8.23 2.10 -5.11
C VAL A 142 -8.90 1.59 -3.82
N PRO A 143 -8.70 2.25 -2.66
CA PRO A 143 -9.49 1.95 -1.45
C PRO A 143 -11.00 2.01 -1.71
N ALA A 144 -11.76 1.06 -1.15
CA ALA A 144 -13.21 0.94 -1.38
C ALA A 144 -14.00 2.27 -1.24
N PRO A 145 -13.73 3.14 -0.24
CA PRO A 145 -14.44 4.42 -0.12
C PRO A 145 -14.17 5.43 -1.26
N GLN A 146 -13.11 5.22 -2.05
CA GLN A 146 -12.79 6.11 -3.19
C GLN A 146 -13.49 5.68 -4.48
N VAL A 147 -14.06 4.48 -4.56
CA VAL A 147 -14.69 3.93 -5.75
C VAL A 147 -15.89 4.79 -6.19
N ALA A 148 -16.74 5.20 -5.25
CA ALA A 148 -17.92 6.02 -5.55
C ALA A 148 -17.58 7.35 -6.25
N GLY A 149 -16.43 7.94 -5.91
CA GLY A 149 -15.96 9.15 -6.57
C GLY A 149 -15.50 8.96 -8.02
N LEU A 150 -15.26 7.72 -8.45
CA LEU A 150 -14.81 7.40 -9.80
C LEU A 150 -15.96 6.98 -10.72
N ILE A 151 -16.87 6.14 -10.22
CA ILE A 151 -17.94 5.52 -11.04
C ILE A 151 -19.36 5.99 -10.68
N GLY A 152 -19.47 6.94 -9.73
CA GLY A 152 -20.77 7.44 -9.24
C GLY A 152 -21.29 6.65 -8.04
N ALA A 153 -21.95 7.35 -7.11
CA ALA A 153 -22.43 6.78 -5.84
C ALA A 153 -23.57 5.75 -6.04
N ASP A 154 -24.36 5.91 -7.11
CA ASP A 154 -25.51 5.06 -7.42
C ASP A 154 -25.16 3.79 -8.20
N HIS A 155 -23.89 3.57 -8.51
CA HIS A 155 -23.45 2.38 -9.25
C HIS A 155 -23.63 1.10 -8.43
N ASP A 156 -24.08 -0.01 -9.04
CA ASP A 156 -24.36 -1.28 -8.36
C ASP A 156 -23.15 -1.82 -7.59
N LEU A 157 -21.97 -1.72 -8.16
CA LEU A 157 -20.73 -2.13 -7.48
C LEU A 157 -20.47 -1.32 -6.21
N VAL A 158 -20.82 -0.03 -6.15
CA VAL A 158 -20.69 0.80 -4.94
C VAL A 158 -21.63 0.29 -3.86
N ARG A 159 -22.87 -0.10 -4.21
CA ARG A 159 -23.80 -0.72 -3.28
C ARG A 159 -23.28 -2.07 -2.76
N GLN A 160 -22.73 -2.89 -3.65
CA GLN A 160 -22.17 -4.20 -3.29
C GLN A 160 -21.05 -4.11 -2.25
N ILE A 161 -20.14 -3.13 -2.39
CA ILE A 161 -19.02 -2.94 -1.48
C ILE A 161 -19.35 -2.02 -0.28
N GLY A 162 -20.59 -1.58 -0.13
CA GLY A 162 -21.00 -0.57 0.85
C GLY A 162 -20.78 -0.96 2.32
N HIS A 163 -20.59 -2.25 2.61
CA HIS A 163 -20.28 -2.76 3.95
C HIS A 163 -18.78 -2.79 4.27
N VAL A 164 -17.90 -2.62 3.29
CA VAL A 164 -16.45 -2.61 3.52
C VAL A 164 -16.03 -1.46 4.39
N ARG A 165 -15.19 -1.71 5.39
CA ARG A 165 -14.67 -0.70 6.32
C ARG A 165 -13.16 -0.73 6.39
N LEU A 166 -12.55 0.45 6.45
CA LEU A 166 -11.11 0.65 6.64
C LEU A 166 -10.88 1.63 7.78
N ALA A 167 -10.00 1.29 8.70
CA ALA A 167 -9.52 2.20 9.74
C ALA A 167 -8.36 3.06 9.23
N PRO A 168 -8.22 4.30 9.71
CA PRO A 168 -7.06 5.14 9.46
C PRO A 168 -5.84 4.67 10.26
N CYS A 169 -4.67 5.20 9.88
CA CYS A 169 -3.43 5.06 10.64
C CYS A 169 -2.61 6.34 10.50
N LEU A 170 -2.34 7.01 11.62
CA LEU A 170 -1.36 8.06 11.70
C LEU A 170 0.01 7.43 11.90
N THR A 171 0.99 7.90 11.17
CA THR A 171 2.35 7.36 11.22
C THR A 171 3.34 8.49 11.47
N LEU A 172 4.10 8.39 12.56
CA LEU A 172 5.22 9.25 12.86
C LEU A 172 6.51 8.62 12.34
N MET A 173 7.33 9.43 11.70
CA MET A 173 8.70 9.12 11.28
C MET A 173 9.64 10.04 12.05
N ALA A 174 10.58 9.50 12.79
CA ALA A 174 11.54 10.30 13.57
C ALA A 174 12.96 9.76 13.45
N ALA A 175 13.95 10.65 13.28
CA ALA A 175 15.35 10.35 13.37
C ALA A 175 15.84 10.75 14.78
N ILE A 176 16.31 9.77 15.54
CA ILE A 176 16.72 9.95 16.94
C ILE A 176 18.14 9.41 17.11
N THR A 177 19.07 10.25 17.59
CA THR A 177 20.45 9.88 17.78
C THR A 177 20.60 8.82 18.88
N GLY A 178 21.45 7.82 18.63
CA GLY A 178 21.82 6.76 19.55
C GLY A 178 21.24 5.40 19.18
N PRO A 179 21.59 4.36 19.94
CA PRO A 179 21.25 2.99 19.62
C PRO A 179 19.74 2.72 19.77
N ALA A 180 19.25 1.78 18.96
CA ALA A 180 17.89 1.28 19.09
C ALA A 180 17.82 0.27 20.26
N PRO A 181 16.97 0.49 21.28
CA PRO A 181 16.79 -0.46 22.38
C PRO A 181 16.07 -1.74 21.95
N PHE A 182 15.39 -1.72 20.81
CA PHE A 182 14.69 -2.86 20.21
C PHE A 182 14.54 -2.64 18.68
N ALA A 183 14.36 -3.71 17.92
CA ALA A 183 14.07 -3.64 16.49
C ALA A 183 12.58 -3.33 16.23
N SER A 184 11.69 -3.97 16.99
CA SER A 184 10.24 -3.76 16.91
C SER A 184 9.60 -3.90 18.29
N ARG A 185 8.53 -3.12 18.51
CA ARG A 185 7.64 -3.25 19.67
C ARG A 185 6.19 -3.12 19.20
N ARG A 186 5.32 -3.96 19.72
CA ARG A 186 3.87 -3.87 19.51
C ARG A 186 3.17 -3.66 20.84
N ASP A 187 2.23 -2.75 20.84
CA ASP A 187 1.33 -2.47 21.95
C ASP A 187 -0.07 -2.20 21.34
N PRO A 188 -0.88 -3.24 21.13
CA PRO A 188 -2.18 -3.09 20.46
C PRO A 188 -3.16 -2.23 21.25
N ASP A 189 -2.98 -2.09 22.56
CA ASP A 189 -3.86 -1.32 23.46
C ASP A 189 -3.32 0.10 23.71
N GLY A 190 -2.10 0.37 23.28
CA GLY A 190 -1.45 1.67 23.41
C GLY A 190 -1.82 2.66 22.30
N ALA A 191 -1.57 3.95 22.56
CA ALA A 191 -1.76 5.01 21.55
C ALA A 191 -0.87 4.77 20.30
N LEU A 192 0.36 4.25 20.50
CA LEU A 192 1.27 3.79 19.45
C LEU A 192 1.20 2.26 19.37
N ALA A 193 0.40 1.74 18.45
CA ALA A 193 0.18 0.31 18.27
C ALA A 193 1.43 -0.45 17.80
N SER A 194 2.36 0.23 17.12
CA SER A 194 3.66 -0.34 16.77
C SER A 194 4.75 0.72 16.68
N ILE A 195 5.96 0.36 17.09
CA ILE A 195 7.17 1.17 17.01
C ILE A 195 8.26 0.30 16.39
N ILE A 196 8.88 0.78 15.33
CA ILE A 196 9.84 0.02 14.54
C ILE A 196 11.08 0.86 14.30
N ALA A 197 12.25 0.29 14.56
CA ALA A 197 13.53 0.82 14.16
C ALA A 197 13.80 0.46 12.70
N ASP A 198 13.43 1.33 11.76
CA ASP A 198 13.65 1.07 10.34
C ASP A 198 15.13 0.84 10.01
N SER A 199 16.05 1.49 10.74
CA SER A 199 17.49 1.29 10.60
C SER A 199 17.97 -0.14 10.92
N SER A 200 17.15 -0.95 11.64
CA SER A 200 17.48 -2.36 11.90
C SER A 200 17.20 -3.29 10.73
N LYS A 201 16.46 -2.81 9.74
CA LYS A 201 16.09 -3.59 8.55
C LYS A 201 17.28 -3.67 7.57
N PRO A 202 17.47 -4.80 6.85
CA PRO A 202 18.52 -4.95 5.86
C PRO A 202 18.50 -3.86 4.76
N GLY A 203 19.67 -3.47 4.28
CA GLY A 203 19.83 -2.51 3.18
C GLY A 203 19.51 -1.06 3.54
N ARG A 204 19.34 -0.73 4.83
CA ARG A 204 19.18 0.67 5.28
C ARG A 204 20.51 1.39 5.33
N PRO A 205 20.54 2.73 5.06
CA PRO A 205 21.76 3.50 5.19
C PRO A 205 22.28 3.49 6.64
N GLU A 206 23.60 3.38 6.79
CA GLU A 206 24.25 3.59 8.07
C GLU A 206 24.25 5.07 8.41
N ALA A 207 23.87 5.41 9.65
CA ALA A 207 23.83 6.77 10.15
C ALA A 207 23.96 6.80 11.69
N GLU A 208 24.33 7.96 12.22
CA GLU A 208 24.38 8.22 13.68
C GLU A 208 22.98 8.16 14.31
N ALA A 209 21.96 8.59 13.59
CA ALA A 209 20.60 8.55 14.05
C ALA A 209 19.89 7.27 13.58
N THR A 210 19.08 6.70 14.47
CA THR A 210 18.16 5.62 14.15
C THR A 210 16.88 6.19 13.52
N ALA A 211 16.48 5.62 12.39
CA ALA A 211 15.16 5.88 11.79
C ALA A 211 14.07 5.10 12.54
N TRP A 212 13.12 5.81 13.11
CA TRP A 212 11.97 5.25 13.82
C TRP A 212 10.68 5.52 13.07
N THR A 213 9.89 4.48 12.90
CA THR A 213 8.49 4.60 12.43
C THR A 213 7.56 4.11 13.53
N ALA A 214 6.68 5.01 14.01
CA ALA A 214 5.64 4.67 14.98
C ALA A 214 4.25 4.81 14.33
N GLN A 215 3.44 3.76 14.42
CA GLN A 215 2.08 3.71 13.90
C GLN A 215 1.08 3.77 15.06
N ALA A 216 0.19 4.75 15.02
CA ALA A 216 -0.85 4.91 16.02
C ALA A 216 -1.93 3.84 15.92
N SER A 217 -2.64 3.61 17.03
CA SER A 217 -3.82 2.75 17.08
C SER A 217 -4.94 3.31 16.19
N PRO A 218 -5.92 2.49 15.78
CA PRO A 218 -7.10 2.96 15.05
C PRO A 218 -7.89 4.03 15.80
N GLU A 219 -8.03 3.90 17.12
CA GLU A 219 -8.73 4.83 18.01
C GLU A 219 -8.04 6.19 18.03
N PHE A 220 -6.73 6.21 18.30
CA PHE A 220 -5.93 7.43 18.28
C PHE A 220 -5.95 8.06 16.88
N SER A 221 -5.79 7.25 15.83
CA SER A 221 -5.79 7.72 14.45
C SER A 221 -7.12 8.33 14.04
N THR A 222 -8.23 7.78 14.51
CA THR A 222 -9.58 8.31 14.24
C THR A 222 -9.81 9.64 14.97
N GLN A 223 -9.37 9.72 16.22
CA GLN A 223 -9.53 10.93 17.04
C GLN A 223 -8.81 12.15 16.43
N TYR A 224 -7.61 11.95 15.89
CA TYR A 224 -6.75 13.02 15.38
C TYR A 224 -6.61 13.00 13.84
N LEU A 225 -7.57 12.37 13.15
CA LEU A 225 -7.50 12.14 11.70
C LEU A 225 -7.41 13.43 10.89
N GLU A 226 -8.08 14.48 11.33
CA GLU A 226 -8.16 15.75 10.57
C GLU A 226 -7.13 16.79 11.02
N ASP A 227 -6.33 16.48 12.03
CA ASP A 227 -5.27 17.37 12.50
C ASP A 227 -4.17 17.59 11.44
N SER A 228 -3.44 18.69 11.53
CA SER A 228 -2.31 18.94 10.64
C SER A 228 -1.15 17.96 10.89
N PRO A 229 -0.27 17.71 9.91
CA PRO A 229 0.90 16.87 10.12
C PRO A 229 1.78 17.34 11.29
N GLU A 230 1.91 18.64 11.49
CA GLU A 230 2.67 19.24 12.60
C GLU A 230 2.03 18.87 13.94
N ARG A 231 0.69 18.98 14.03
CA ARG A 231 -0.04 18.62 15.23
C ARG A 231 0.06 17.13 15.54
N MET A 232 0.04 16.27 14.52
CA MET A 232 0.28 14.83 14.67
C MET A 232 1.67 14.55 15.25
N VAL A 233 2.71 15.27 14.80
CA VAL A 233 4.08 15.16 15.38
C VAL A 233 4.05 15.57 16.85
N GLU A 234 3.46 16.71 17.21
CA GLU A 234 3.36 17.18 18.59
C GLU A 234 2.70 16.16 19.52
N LEU A 235 1.68 15.44 19.03
CA LEU A 235 0.96 14.43 19.81
C LEU A 235 1.74 13.11 19.92
N MET A 236 2.37 12.65 18.82
CA MET A 236 2.96 11.31 18.77
C MET A 236 4.43 11.26 19.21
N LEU A 237 5.21 12.35 18.99
CA LEU A 237 6.63 12.35 19.30
C LEU A 237 6.92 12.18 20.79
N PRO A 238 6.24 12.83 21.73
CA PRO A 238 6.45 12.59 23.17
C PRO A 238 6.20 11.13 23.57
N LEU A 239 5.18 10.49 22.99
CA LEU A 239 4.86 9.07 23.23
C LEU A 239 5.98 8.14 22.72
N LEU A 240 6.55 8.46 21.56
CA LEU A 240 7.68 7.71 21.03
C LEU A 240 8.93 7.89 21.91
N LEU A 241 9.23 9.11 22.32
CA LEU A 241 10.38 9.40 23.18
C LEU A 241 10.29 8.69 24.53
N ASP A 242 9.11 8.69 25.15
CA ASP A 242 8.85 7.95 26.39
C ASP A 242 9.07 6.44 26.19
N ALA A 243 8.51 5.87 25.13
CA ALA A 243 8.68 4.45 24.80
C ALA A 243 10.14 4.03 24.55
N LEU A 244 11.00 4.97 24.11
CA LEU A 244 12.41 4.76 23.84
C LEU A 244 13.32 5.16 25.03
N GLY A 245 12.80 5.86 26.04
CA GLY A 245 13.61 6.50 27.08
C GLY A 245 14.57 7.56 26.51
N ALA A 246 14.18 8.25 25.44
CA ALA A 246 15.02 9.20 24.72
C ALA A 246 14.68 10.65 25.09
N ALA A 247 15.72 11.49 25.23
CA ALA A 247 15.54 12.92 25.48
C ALA A 247 15.16 13.68 24.19
N PRO A 248 14.39 14.78 24.28
CA PRO A 248 13.92 15.54 23.11
C PRO A 248 15.04 16.15 22.25
N ASP A 249 16.17 16.49 22.85
CA ASP A 249 17.34 17.06 22.17
C ASP A 249 18.07 16.07 21.24
N ARG A 250 17.74 14.77 21.34
CA ARG A 250 18.25 13.72 20.44
C ARG A 250 17.49 13.61 19.12
N VAL A 251 16.39 14.36 18.94
CA VAL A 251 15.58 14.31 17.73
C VAL A 251 16.16 15.26 16.68
N SER A 252 16.62 14.72 15.57
CA SER A 252 17.14 15.50 14.43
C SER A 252 16.11 15.70 13.30
N HIS A 253 15.08 14.85 13.24
CA HIS A 253 13.99 14.95 12.25
C HIS A 253 12.72 14.32 12.82
N ALA A 254 11.57 14.95 12.55
CA ALA A 254 10.26 14.35 12.80
C ALA A 254 9.27 14.80 11.73
N ALA A 255 8.45 13.88 11.23
CA ALA A 255 7.39 14.14 10.29
C ALA A 255 6.26 13.13 10.47
N ALA A 256 5.03 13.54 10.22
CA ALA A 256 3.88 12.63 10.27
C ALA A 256 3.27 12.40 8.89
N HIS A 257 2.59 11.27 8.75
CA HIS A 257 1.80 10.92 7.58
C HIS A 257 0.45 10.35 8.01
N ARG A 258 -0.58 10.69 7.24
CA ARG A 258 -1.95 10.23 7.45
C ARG A 258 -2.35 9.24 6.38
N TRP A 259 -2.54 7.97 6.78
CA TRP A 259 -3.20 6.97 5.96
C TRP A 259 -4.70 6.92 6.31
N ARG A 260 -5.54 7.63 5.55
CA ARG A 260 -6.99 7.68 5.81
C ARG A 260 -7.65 6.31 5.66
N TYR A 261 -7.18 5.50 4.73
CA TYR A 261 -7.70 4.17 4.43
C TYR A 261 -6.57 3.14 4.57
N ALA A 262 -6.11 2.95 5.81
CA ALA A 262 -4.90 2.19 6.09
C ALA A 262 -5.15 0.69 6.18
N ARG A 263 -6.08 0.29 7.03
CA ARG A 263 -6.25 -1.10 7.43
C ARG A 263 -7.70 -1.53 7.29
N VAL A 264 -7.92 -2.64 6.59
CA VAL A 264 -9.23 -3.27 6.46
C VAL A 264 -9.70 -3.79 7.82
N THR A 265 -10.88 -3.38 8.24
CA THR A 265 -11.55 -3.84 9.47
C THR A 265 -12.77 -4.69 9.15
N GLN A 266 -13.39 -4.49 7.99
CA GLN A 266 -14.44 -5.34 7.45
C GLN A 266 -14.19 -5.52 5.95
N ALA A 267 -13.91 -6.75 5.53
CA ALA A 267 -13.61 -7.10 4.15
C ALA A 267 -14.88 -7.35 3.32
N LEU A 268 -14.71 -7.41 2.00
CA LEU A 268 -15.74 -7.82 1.05
C LEU A 268 -16.06 -9.33 1.17
N GLU A 269 -15.11 -10.14 1.64
CA GLU A 269 -15.16 -11.62 1.73
C GLU A 269 -15.26 -12.31 0.36
N ALA A 270 -14.77 -11.64 -0.69
CA ALA A 270 -14.63 -12.16 -2.05
C ALA A 270 -13.31 -11.63 -2.64
N PRO A 271 -12.67 -12.33 -3.58
CA PRO A 271 -11.39 -11.87 -4.14
C PRO A 271 -11.50 -10.55 -4.91
N PHE A 272 -12.66 -10.26 -5.49
CA PHE A 272 -12.97 -9.02 -6.21
C PHE A 272 -14.48 -8.85 -6.36
N ALA A 273 -14.91 -7.66 -6.83
CA ALA A 273 -16.24 -7.42 -7.37
C ALA A 273 -16.14 -7.04 -8.84
N LYS A 274 -17.16 -7.34 -9.65
CA LYS A 274 -17.21 -6.99 -11.08
C LYS A 274 -18.63 -6.72 -11.57
N THR A 275 -18.74 -5.98 -12.68
CA THR A 275 -19.99 -5.86 -13.42
C THR A 275 -20.40 -7.21 -14.04
N PRO A 276 -21.71 -7.45 -14.29
CA PRO A 276 -22.16 -8.70 -14.88
C PRO A 276 -21.52 -9.04 -16.23
N ASP A 277 -21.22 -8.03 -17.04
CA ASP A 277 -20.53 -8.14 -18.33
C ASP A 277 -19.00 -8.36 -18.19
N GLY A 278 -18.44 -8.20 -16.99
CA GLY A 278 -17.01 -8.39 -16.72
C GLY A 278 -16.13 -7.37 -17.41
N THR A 279 -16.60 -6.13 -17.57
CA THR A 279 -15.80 -5.04 -18.15
C THR A 279 -15.25 -4.06 -17.13
N LEU A 280 -15.81 -4.03 -15.90
CA LEU A 280 -15.32 -3.24 -14.77
C LEU A 280 -15.11 -4.13 -13.54
N TYR A 281 -13.91 -4.05 -12.95
CA TYR A 281 -13.50 -4.81 -11.78
C TYR A 281 -13.09 -3.88 -10.63
N LEU A 282 -13.37 -4.31 -9.41
CA LEU A 282 -12.93 -3.67 -8.19
C LEU A 282 -12.08 -4.67 -7.38
N GLY A 283 -10.89 -4.26 -6.94
CA GLY A 283 -10.02 -5.10 -6.16
C GLY A 283 -9.11 -4.36 -5.20
N GLY A 284 -8.43 -5.13 -4.35
CA GLY A 284 -7.52 -4.63 -3.34
C GLY A 284 -7.49 -5.55 -2.12
N ASP A 285 -6.65 -5.23 -1.13
CA ASP A 285 -6.62 -5.95 0.14
C ASP A 285 -7.98 -5.96 0.84
N TRP A 286 -8.77 -4.91 0.65
CA TRP A 286 -10.10 -4.76 1.23
C TRP A 286 -11.12 -5.82 0.75
N CYS A 287 -10.80 -6.55 -0.30
CA CYS A 287 -11.60 -7.68 -0.74
C CYS A 287 -11.44 -8.89 0.20
N ILE A 288 -10.22 -9.12 0.74
CA ILE A 288 -9.84 -10.35 1.44
C ILE A 288 -9.43 -10.07 2.89
N GLY A 289 -8.62 -9.00 3.13
CA GLY A 289 -8.15 -8.64 4.46
C GLY A 289 -6.87 -7.81 4.47
N ALA A 290 -6.53 -7.24 5.63
CA ALA A 290 -5.48 -6.25 5.82
C ALA A 290 -4.06 -6.83 5.68
N ARG A 291 -3.63 -7.25 4.49
CA ARG A 291 -2.30 -7.79 4.21
C ARG A 291 -1.84 -7.44 2.80
N ILE A 292 -0.51 -7.36 2.60
CA ILE A 292 0.10 -7.18 1.27
C ILE A 292 -0.27 -8.35 0.36
N GLU A 293 -0.19 -9.59 0.87
CA GLU A 293 -0.56 -10.80 0.16
C GLU A 293 -2.03 -10.80 -0.29
N ALA A 294 -2.96 -10.30 0.55
CA ALA A 294 -4.37 -10.19 0.18
C ALA A 294 -4.59 -9.25 -1.01
N ALA A 295 -3.85 -8.15 -1.08
CA ALA A 295 -3.87 -7.27 -2.23
C ALA A 295 -3.35 -7.98 -3.50
N TRP A 296 -2.24 -8.72 -3.37
CA TRP A 296 -1.68 -9.50 -4.46
C TRP A 296 -2.64 -10.58 -4.94
N GLN A 297 -3.25 -11.34 -4.03
CA GLN A 297 -4.26 -12.37 -4.33
C GLN A 297 -5.47 -11.79 -5.07
N SER A 298 -5.99 -10.64 -4.59
CA SER A 298 -7.12 -9.96 -5.25
C SER A 298 -6.77 -9.55 -6.68
N GLY A 299 -5.59 -8.96 -6.90
CA GLY A 299 -5.14 -8.56 -8.24
C GLY A 299 -4.92 -9.75 -9.17
N SER A 300 -4.34 -10.84 -8.68
CA SER A 300 -4.12 -12.08 -9.45
C SER A 300 -5.45 -12.71 -9.86
N ALA A 301 -6.42 -12.80 -8.95
CA ALA A 301 -7.75 -13.35 -9.24
C ALA A 301 -8.52 -12.51 -10.28
N ILE A 302 -8.38 -11.17 -10.27
CA ILE A 302 -8.94 -10.32 -11.31
C ILE A 302 -8.32 -10.64 -12.67
N ALA A 303 -7.01 -10.78 -12.72
CA ALA A 303 -6.32 -11.09 -13.98
C ALA A 303 -6.75 -12.45 -14.55
N GLU A 304 -6.87 -13.46 -13.71
CA GLU A 304 -7.35 -14.80 -14.10
C GLU A 304 -8.75 -14.75 -14.73
N ASP A 305 -9.71 -14.09 -14.07
CA ASP A 305 -11.07 -13.90 -14.61
C ASP A 305 -11.09 -13.07 -15.90
N LEU A 306 -10.23 -12.06 -16.01
CA LEU A 306 -10.09 -11.26 -17.24
C LEU A 306 -9.54 -12.08 -18.41
N LEU A 307 -8.53 -12.92 -18.16
CA LEU A 307 -7.90 -13.75 -19.19
C LEU A 307 -8.87 -14.73 -19.84
N GLU A 308 -9.83 -15.28 -19.06
CA GLU A 308 -10.90 -16.12 -19.59
C GLU A 308 -11.81 -15.38 -20.61
N ARG A 309 -11.83 -14.04 -20.57
CA ARG A 309 -12.68 -13.17 -21.42
C ARG A 309 -11.90 -12.54 -22.57
N LEU A 310 -10.60 -12.46 -22.46
CA LEU A 310 -9.71 -11.86 -23.47
C LEU A 310 -9.27 -12.88 -24.53
N THR A 311 -9.57 -14.17 -24.28
CA THR A 311 -9.40 -15.26 -25.26
C THR A 311 -10.56 -15.22 -26.25
#